data_75b6ab303ca1af11718e50ecb9ead3d4
#
_entry.id   75b6ab303ca1af11718e50ecb9ead3d4
#
_cell.length_a   1.000
_cell.length_b   1.000
_cell.length_c   1.000
_cell.angle_alpha   90.00
_cell.angle_beta   90.00
_cell.angle_gamma   90.00
#
_symmetry.space_group_name_H-M   'P 1'
#
loop_
_entity.id
_entity.type
_entity.pdbx_description
1 polymer ?
#
loop_
_entity_poly.entity_id
_entity_poly.type
_entity_poly.pdbx_seq_one_letter_code
_entity_poly.pdbx_strand_id
1 'polypeptide(L)'
;MSSIGPASEQDEPEPDSPSEYKPLPAACFGIDVVCDDARWHPHIAYIQTWLGELGVVLGLPSHGEVSVRLTDDAQIADLNISYRDKTGPTNVLSFPAHDFVVHAGPTDDRTNDTGRFPDVPFALGDIVLAFDTLAREAAAADKPFTSHLAHLLTHGLLHLLGYDHENDTDAARMEAKETALLVDAGLDDPYGDTQPMPITDPDARGPAHE
;
A
#
# COMPACT_ATOMS: atom_id res chain seq x y z
N MET A 1 -25.27 58.64 -15.63
CA MET A 1 -25.77 57.22 -15.77
C MET A 1 -24.55 56.38 -16.01
N SER A 2 -24.00 55.83 -14.93
CA SER A 2 -22.78 54.98 -14.98
C SER A 2 -23.22 53.54 -14.95
N SER A 3 -22.90 52.81 -16.03
CA SER A 3 -23.13 51.37 -16.16
C SER A 3 -21.99 50.63 -15.43
N ILE A 4 -22.37 49.87 -14.45
CA ILE A 4 -21.47 48.92 -13.78
C ILE A 4 -21.52 47.59 -14.57
N GLY A 5 -20.40 47.18 -15.16
CA GLY A 5 -20.26 45.88 -15.80
C GLY A 5 -20.18 44.74 -14.78
N PRO A 6 -20.54 43.52 -15.12
CA PRO A 6 -20.53 42.42 -14.19
C PRO A 6 -19.09 41.96 -13.86
N ALA A 7 -18.92 41.59 -12.60
CA ALA A 7 -17.69 41.04 -12.06
C ALA A 7 -17.34 39.71 -12.75
N SER A 8 -16.07 39.52 -13.05
CA SER A 8 -15.51 38.28 -13.55
C SER A 8 -15.66 37.18 -12.50
N GLU A 9 -16.36 36.09 -12.86
CA GLU A 9 -16.33 34.83 -12.14
C GLU A 9 -14.90 34.35 -12.09
N GLN A 10 -14.43 34.15 -10.87
CA GLN A 10 -13.14 33.53 -10.63
C GLN A 10 -13.26 32.04 -10.96
N ASP A 11 -12.43 31.63 -11.91
CA ASP A 11 -12.22 30.25 -12.33
C ASP A 11 -11.67 29.46 -11.12
N GLU A 12 -12.54 28.77 -10.38
CA GLU A 12 -12.10 27.79 -9.39
C GLU A 12 -11.52 26.60 -10.15
N PRO A 13 -10.35 26.07 -9.73
CA PRO A 13 -9.79 24.88 -10.37
C PRO A 13 -10.76 23.72 -10.15
N GLU A 14 -11.21 23.12 -11.26
CA GLU A 14 -12.00 21.89 -11.23
C GLU A 14 -11.21 20.79 -10.51
N PRO A 15 -11.84 20.00 -9.60
CA PRO A 15 -11.19 18.89 -8.96
C PRO A 15 -10.76 17.89 -10.04
N ASP A 16 -9.50 17.44 -9.95
CA ASP A 16 -8.86 16.45 -10.83
C ASP A 16 -9.85 15.36 -11.24
N SER A 17 -10.15 15.34 -12.55
CA SER A 17 -10.99 14.29 -13.12
C SER A 17 -10.37 12.94 -12.85
N PRO A 18 -11.12 11.97 -12.31
CA PRO A 18 -10.59 10.62 -12.13
C PRO A 18 -10.15 10.09 -13.51
N SER A 19 -8.88 9.70 -13.63
CA SER A 19 -8.33 9.09 -14.84
C SER A 19 -9.26 7.96 -15.30
N GLU A 20 -9.48 7.85 -16.60
CA GLU A 20 -10.42 6.91 -17.22
C GLU A 20 -10.29 5.51 -16.60
N TYR A 21 -11.36 5.11 -15.91
CA TYR A 21 -11.51 3.78 -15.33
C TYR A 21 -11.44 2.73 -16.45
N LYS A 22 -10.33 2.00 -16.48
CA LYS A 22 -10.19 0.83 -17.34
C LYS A 22 -10.70 -0.38 -16.57
N PRO A 23 -11.77 -1.04 -17.00
CA PRO A 23 -12.27 -2.21 -16.28
C PRO A 23 -11.18 -3.29 -16.21
N LEU A 24 -11.02 -3.87 -15.02
CA LEU A 24 -10.09 -4.97 -14.78
C LEU A 24 -10.39 -6.17 -15.69
N PRO A 25 -9.37 -6.92 -16.14
CA PRO A 25 -9.58 -8.14 -16.90
C PRO A 25 -10.40 -9.15 -16.07
N ALA A 26 -11.25 -9.94 -16.72
CA ALA A 26 -12.24 -10.84 -16.12
C ALA A 26 -11.68 -11.99 -15.25
N ALA A 27 -10.40 -11.99 -14.90
CA ALA A 27 -9.70 -13.02 -14.13
C ALA A 27 -8.84 -12.39 -13.02
N CYS A 28 -9.39 -11.46 -12.25
CA CYS A 28 -8.72 -10.95 -11.05
C CYS A 28 -9.09 -11.81 -9.84
N PHE A 29 -8.17 -11.91 -8.88
CA PHE A 29 -8.49 -12.48 -7.57
C PHE A 29 -9.60 -11.65 -6.88
N GLY A 30 -10.32 -12.28 -5.94
CA GLY A 30 -11.43 -11.62 -5.23
C GLY A 30 -10.96 -10.50 -4.33
N ILE A 31 -11.69 -9.39 -4.34
CA ILE A 31 -11.46 -8.26 -3.44
C ILE A 31 -12.79 -7.93 -2.78
N ASP A 32 -12.92 -8.30 -1.50
CA ASP A 32 -14.08 -7.95 -0.69
C ASP A 32 -13.80 -6.66 0.09
N VAL A 33 -14.70 -5.68 0.02
CA VAL A 33 -14.53 -4.38 0.68
C VAL A 33 -15.65 -4.13 1.65
N VAL A 34 -15.31 -4.07 2.93
CA VAL A 34 -16.20 -3.67 4.03
C VAL A 34 -15.90 -2.21 4.39
N CYS A 35 -16.90 -1.34 4.31
CA CYS A 35 -16.75 0.09 4.53
C CYS A 35 -17.55 0.52 5.78
N ASP A 36 -16.85 0.85 6.87
CA ASP A 36 -17.45 1.29 8.14
C ASP A 36 -17.51 2.83 8.25
N ASP A 37 -16.76 3.56 7.41
CA ASP A 37 -16.71 5.02 7.40
C ASP A 37 -17.00 5.57 5.99
N ALA A 38 -18.05 6.37 5.88
CA ALA A 38 -18.55 6.90 4.60
C ALA A 38 -17.51 7.75 3.83
N ARG A 39 -16.50 8.29 4.48
CA ARG A 39 -15.41 9.06 3.85
C ARG A 39 -14.61 8.22 2.86
N TRP A 40 -14.65 6.90 3.00
CA TRP A 40 -14.00 5.97 2.09
C TRP A 40 -14.75 5.73 0.78
N HIS A 41 -16.05 6.05 0.70
CA HIS A 41 -16.87 5.75 -0.48
C HIS A 41 -16.25 6.21 -1.81
N PRO A 42 -15.67 7.44 -1.92
CA PRO A 42 -15.03 7.88 -3.16
C PRO A 42 -13.80 7.07 -3.57
N HIS A 43 -13.20 6.32 -2.65
CA HIS A 43 -11.95 5.61 -2.85
C HIS A 43 -12.13 4.11 -3.11
N ILE A 44 -13.33 3.54 -2.92
CA ILE A 44 -13.57 2.09 -3.05
C ILE A 44 -13.19 1.57 -4.45
N ALA A 45 -13.63 2.26 -5.50
CA ALA A 45 -13.32 1.84 -6.86
C ALA A 45 -11.81 1.87 -7.14
N TYR A 46 -11.10 2.88 -6.61
CA TYR A 46 -9.64 2.96 -6.70
C TYR A 46 -8.95 1.80 -5.99
N ILE A 47 -9.39 1.47 -4.76
CA ILE A 47 -8.85 0.35 -3.97
C ILE A 47 -8.99 -0.98 -4.71
N GLN A 48 -10.18 -1.24 -5.27
CA GLN A 48 -10.45 -2.47 -6.03
C GLN A 48 -9.61 -2.54 -7.30
N THR A 49 -9.48 -1.43 -8.04
CA THR A 49 -8.65 -1.36 -9.23
C THR A 49 -7.18 -1.60 -8.89
N TRP A 50 -6.65 -0.88 -7.90
CA TRP A 50 -5.26 -0.98 -7.49
C TRP A 50 -4.86 -2.39 -7.05
N LEU A 51 -5.63 -2.99 -6.14
CA LEU A 51 -5.38 -4.35 -5.69
C LEU A 51 -5.54 -5.39 -6.80
N GLY A 52 -6.50 -5.18 -7.71
CA GLY A 52 -6.68 -6.05 -8.87
C GLY A 52 -5.46 -6.02 -9.80
N GLU A 53 -4.92 -4.86 -10.10
CA GLU A 53 -3.70 -4.70 -10.91
C GLU A 53 -2.49 -5.32 -10.22
N LEU A 54 -2.32 -5.06 -8.92
CA LEU A 54 -1.28 -5.71 -8.13
C LEU A 54 -1.39 -7.24 -8.14
N GLY A 55 -2.63 -7.76 -8.03
CA GLY A 55 -2.89 -9.19 -8.09
C GLY A 55 -2.42 -9.82 -9.41
N VAL A 56 -2.64 -9.13 -10.54
CA VAL A 56 -2.16 -9.57 -11.86
C VAL A 56 -0.63 -9.54 -11.91
N VAL A 57 0.00 -8.43 -11.48
CA VAL A 57 1.47 -8.27 -11.50
C VAL A 57 2.15 -9.29 -10.57
N LEU A 58 1.53 -9.60 -9.44
CA LEU A 58 2.05 -10.56 -8.47
C LEU A 58 1.69 -12.03 -8.79
N GLY A 59 0.92 -12.26 -9.87
CA GLY A 59 0.52 -13.58 -10.29
C GLY A 59 -0.44 -14.27 -9.31
N LEU A 60 -1.30 -13.52 -8.64
CA LEU A 60 -2.28 -14.08 -7.72
C LEU A 60 -3.36 -14.87 -8.48
N PRO A 61 -3.73 -16.06 -8.01
CA PRO A 61 -4.73 -16.88 -8.69
C PRO A 61 -6.13 -16.27 -8.53
N SER A 62 -6.97 -16.42 -9.55
CA SER A 62 -8.34 -15.88 -9.59
C SER A 62 -9.29 -16.47 -8.54
N HIS A 63 -8.91 -17.54 -7.87
CA HIS A 63 -9.66 -18.17 -6.80
C HIS A 63 -9.15 -17.79 -5.39
N GLY A 64 -8.17 -16.92 -5.31
CA GLY A 64 -7.76 -16.26 -4.06
C GLY A 64 -8.59 -15.01 -3.80
N GLU A 65 -8.72 -14.60 -2.52
CA GLU A 65 -9.48 -13.44 -2.09
C GLU A 65 -8.72 -12.67 -1.02
N VAL A 66 -8.82 -11.33 -1.06
CA VAL A 66 -8.38 -10.43 0.01
C VAL A 66 -9.59 -9.65 0.54
N SER A 67 -9.70 -9.51 1.85
CA SER A 67 -10.66 -8.64 2.49
C SER A 67 -10.01 -7.31 2.84
N VAL A 68 -10.71 -6.19 2.56
CA VAL A 68 -10.26 -4.84 2.89
C VAL A 68 -11.31 -4.18 3.74
N ARG A 69 -10.96 -3.84 4.98
CA ARG A 69 -11.84 -3.11 5.89
C ARG A 69 -11.41 -1.64 5.97
N LEU A 70 -12.34 -0.76 5.67
CA LEU A 70 -12.15 0.69 5.60
C LEU A 70 -12.81 1.35 6.81
N THR A 71 -12.00 1.80 7.76
CA THR A 71 -12.44 2.21 9.09
C THR A 71 -11.90 3.58 9.50
N ASP A 72 -12.14 4.00 10.74
CA ASP A 72 -11.62 5.20 11.39
C ASP A 72 -10.50 4.88 12.39
N ASP A 73 -9.90 5.95 12.96
CA ASP A 73 -8.83 5.83 13.96
C ASP A 73 -9.27 5.11 15.25
N ALA A 74 -10.53 5.22 15.64
CA ALA A 74 -11.01 4.60 16.88
C ALA A 74 -11.08 3.08 16.75
N GLN A 75 -11.65 2.60 15.65
CA GLN A 75 -11.81 1.16 15.41
C GLN A 75 -10.46 0.47 15.19
N ILE A 76 -9.55 1.09 14.43
CA ILE A 76 -8.22 0.48 14.23
C ILE A 76 -7.37 0.52 15.50
N ALA A 77 -7.57 1.50 16.40
CA ALA A 77 -6.89 1.54 17.70
C ALA A 77 -7.28 0.35 18.57
N ASP A 78 -8.56 -0.05 18.57
CA ASP A 78 -9.03 -1.24 19.30
C ASP A 78 -8.40 -2.53 18.76
N LEU A 79 -8.25 -2.63 17.43
CA LEU A 79 -7.57 -3.75 16.79
C LEU A 79 -6.06 -3.75 17.10
N ASN A 80 -5.41 -2.58 17.07
CA ASN A 80 -3.99 -2.44 17.37
C ASN A 80 -3.66 -2.87 18.80
N ILE A 81 -4.52 -2.52 19.79
CA ILE A 81 -4.40 -2.99 21.16
C ILE A 81 -4.60 -4.51 21.23
N SER A 82 -5.64 -5.03 20.57
CA SER A 82 -6.04 -6.44 20.70
C SER A 82 -5.05 -7.42 20.06
N TYR A 83 -4.40 -7.02 18.96
CA TYR A 83 -3.56 -7.91 18.14
C TYR A 83 -2.07 -7.57 18.12
N ARG A 84 -1.70 -6.35 18.51
CA ARG A 84 -0.30 -5.88 18.47
C ARG A 84 0.21 -5.37 19.82
N ASP A 85 -0.62 -5.36 20.86
CA ASP A 85 -0.33 -4.78 22.19
C ASP A 85 0.17 -3.32 22.12
N LYS A 86 -0.25 -2.56 21.07
CA LYS A 86 0.12 -1.16 20.86
C LYS A 86 -1.07 -0.25 21.09
N THR A 87 -0.87 0.83 21.85
CA THR A 87 -1.93 1.83 22.10
C THR A 87 -1.96 2.87 20.98
N GLY A 88 -3.19 3.31 20.64
CA GLY A 88 -3.43 4.33 19.64
C GLY A 88 -3.64 3.79 18.22
N PRO A 89 -4.09 4.67 17.32
CA PRO A 89 -4.37 4.29 15.93
C PRO A 89 -3.07 4.07 15.14
N THR A 90 -3.19 3.29 14.08
CA THR A 90 -2.19 3.12 13.02
C THR A 90 -2.85 3.37 11.67
N ASN A 91 -2.08 3.48 10.61
CA ASN A 91 -2.57 3.69 9.24
C ASN A 91 -3.14 2.40 8.63
N VAL A 92 -2.43 1.28 8.79
CA VAL A 92 -2.79 -0.03 8.24
C VAL A 92 -2.46 -1.16 9.23
N LEU A 93 -3.30 -2.19 9.22
CA LEU A 93 -3.02 -3.50 9.83
C LEU A 93 -3.26 -4.58 8.79
N SER A 94 -2.39 -5.57 8.76
CA SER A 94 -2.51 -6.74 7.89
C SER A 94 -2.54 -8.01 8.73
N PHE A 95 -3.47 -8.90 8.40
CA PHE A 95 -3.73 -10.16 9.09
C PHE A 95 -3.67 -11.31 8.07
N PRO A 96 -2.48 -11.91 7.82
CA PRO A 96 -2.35 -13.03 6.92
C PRO A 96 -3.21 -14.22 7.38
N ALA A 97 -3.97 -14.84 6.45
CA ALA A 97 -4.72 -16.07 6.73
C ALA A 97 -3.84 -17.33 6.65
N HIS A 98 -2.65 -17.21 6.05
CA HIS A 98 -1.69 -18.30 5.86
C HIS A 98 -0.26 -17.80 6.09
N ASP A 99 0.59 -18.69 6.60
CA ASP A 99 2.04 -18.43 6.73
C ASP A 99 2.72 -18.69 5.37
N PHE A 100 2.60 -17.73 4.46
CA PHE A 100 3.38 -17.79 3.22
C PHE A 100 4.84 -17.47 3.51
N VAL A 101 5.75 -18.37 3.15
CA VAL A 101 7.19 -18.13 3.31
C VAL A 101 7.74 -17.54 2.02
N VAL A 102 8.27 -16.32 2.13
CA VAL A 102 9.04 -15.71 1.04
C VAL A 102 10.40 -16.38 0.98
N HIS A 103 10.59 -17.34 0.06
CA HIS A 103 11.91 -17.97 -0.12
C HIS A 103 12.88 -16.97 -0.74
N ALA A 104 13.99 -16.72 -0.04
CA ALA A 104 15.09 -15.90 -0.52
C ALA A 104 15.91 -16.66 -1.57
N GLY A 105 15.60 -16.46 -2.85
CA GLY A 105 16.45 -16.90 -3.96
C GLY A 105 16.92 -15.68 -4.77
N PRO A 106 18.12 -15.71 -5.40
CA PRO A 106 18.64 -14.61 -6.22
C PRO A 106 17.85 -14.38 -7.52
N THR A 107 16.89 -15.23 -7.84
CA THR A 107 15.98 -15.09 -8.97
C THR A 107 14.57 -15.08 -8.42
N ASP A 108 13.98 -13.88 -8.33
CA ASP A 108 12.56 -13.69 -8.01
C ASP A 108 11.68 -14.07 -9.23
N ASP A 109 11.95 -15.26 -9.80
CA ASP A 109 11.14 -15.86 -10.85
C ASP A 109 9.93 -16.59 -10.23
N ARG A 110 9.09 -15.81 -9.51
CA ARG A 110 7.92 -16.28 -8.77
C ARG A 110 6.67 -16.40 -9.65
N THR A 111 6.81 -16.12 -10.94
CA THR A 111 5.68 -16.22 -11.87
C THR A 111 5.26 -17.67 -12.16
N ASN A 112 6.03 -18.69 -11.66
CA ASN A 112 5.79 -20.09 -11.94
C ASN A 112 5.83 -21.02 -10.72
N ASP A 113 5.78 -20.51 -9.47
CA ASP A 113 5.63 -21.39 -8.31
C ASP A 113 4.16 -21.80 -8.14
N THR A 114 3.73 -22.76 -8.98
CA THR A 114 2.40 -23.36 -8.93
C THR A 114 2.12 -24.12 -7.62
N GLY A 115 3.10 -24.22 -6.73
CA GLY A 115 2.96 -24.83 -5.41
C GLY A 115 2.68 -23.85 -4.26
N ARG A 116 2.74 -22.55 -4.53
CA ARG A 116 2.60 -21.51 -3.49
C ARG A 116 1.16 -21.34 -2.98
N PHE A 117 0.18 -21.45 -3.86
CA PHE A 117 -1.22 -21.25 -3.54
C PHE A 117 -2.03 -22.55 -3.65
N PRO A 118 -3.05 -22.75 -2.80
CA PRO A 118 -3.95 -23.89 -2.93
C PRO A 118 -4.71 -23.86 -4.26
N ASP A 119 -5.02 -25.05 -4.83
CA ASP A 119 -5.87 -25.18 -6.04
C ASP A 119 -7.38 -25.07 -5.73
N VAL A 120 -7.74 -24.53 -4.56
CA VAL A 120 -9.12 -24.33 -4.11
C VAL A 120 -9.30 -22.89 -3.67
N PRO A 121 -10.51 -22.34 -3.64
CA PRO A 121 -10.76 -20.98 -3.12
C PRO A 121 -10.17 -20.81 -1.72
N PHE A 122 -9.44 -19.72 -1.50
CA PHE A 122 -8.78 -19.41 -0.22
C PHE A 122 -8.72 -17.92 0.01
N ALA A 123 -8.69 -17.51 1.28
CA ALA A 123 -8.44 -16.14 1.68
C ALA A 123 -6.93 -15.89 1.82
N LEU A 124 -6.43 -14.80 1.27
CA LEU A 124 -5.08 -14.28 1.53
C LEU A 124 -4.98 -13.73 2.96
N GLY A 125 -6.06 -13.08 3.40
CA GLY A 125 -6.15 -12.42 4.69
C GLY A 125 -6.87 -11.07 4.61
N ASP A 126 -6.72 -10.27 5.67
CA ASP A 126 -7.42 -9.01 5.84
C ASP A 126 -6.44 -7.83 5.87
N ILE A 127 -6.81 -6.73 5.20
CA ILE A 127 -6.15 -5.42 5.29
C ILE A 127 -7.13 -4.44 5.93
N VAL A 128 -6.76 -3.78 7.01
CA VAL A 128 -7.58 -2.77 7.68
C VAL A 128 -6.91 -1.42 7.57
N LEU A 129 -7.63 -0.39 7.10
CA LEU A 129 -7.12 0.95 6.87
C LEU A 129 -7.90 1.99 7.68
N ALA A 130 -7.20 2.95 8.29
CA ALA A 130 -7.79 4.05 9.05
C ALA A 130 -7.70 5.37 8.29
N PHE A 131 -8.87 6.00 8.04
CA PHE A 131 -8.97 7.21 7.22
C PHE A 131 -8.19 8.39 7.79
N ASP A 132 -8.40 8.69 9.09
CA ASP A 132 -7.84 9.91 9.69
C ASP A 132 -6.31 9.86 9.77
N THR A 133 -5.75 8.72 10.15
CA THR A 133 -4.29 8.53 10.19
C THR A 133 -3.69 8.62 8.80
N LEU A 134 -4.27 7.95 7.80
CA LEU A 134 -3.80 8.00 6.41
C LEU A 134 -3.85 9.43 5.85
N ALA A 135 -4.97 10.15 6.05
CA ALA A 135 -5.12 11.52 5.58
C ALA A 135 -4.08 12.47 6.23
N ARG A 136 -3.84 12.31 7.52
CA ARG A 136 -2.86 13.09 8.28
C ARG A 136 -1.42 12.83 7.79
N GLU A 137 -1.07 11.58 7.54
CA GLU A 137 0.25 11.18 7.04
C GLU A 137 0.49 11.66 5.61
N ALA A 138 -0.49 11.53 4.72
CA ALA A 138 -0.40 12.04 3.36
C ALA A 138 -0.17 13.55 3.35
N ALA A 139 -0.95 14.31 4.15
CA ALA A 139 -0.79 15.75 4.28
C ALA A 139 0.56 16.14 4.89
N ALA A 140 1.05 15.42 5.90
CA ALA A 140 2.34 15.70 6.53
C ALA A 140 3.54 15.44 5.58
N ALA A 141 3.39 14.48 4.66
CA ALA A 141 4.39 14.14 3.65
C ALA A 141 4.24 14.94 2.35
N ASP A 142 3.27 15.86 2.26
CA ASP A 142 2.93 16.60 1.04
C ASP A 142 2.69 15.67 -0.17
N LYS A 143 2.04 14.51 0.08
CA LYS A 143 1.72 13.51 -0.92
C LYS A 143 0.21 13.47 -1.19
N PRO A 144 -0.23 13.18 -2.43
CA PRO A 144 -1.64 12.93 -2.69
C PRO A 144 -2.17 11.76 -1.82
N PHE A 145 -3.40 11.90 -1.32
CA PHE A 145 -4.05 10.86 -0.52
C PHE A 145 -4.04 9.50 -1.22
N THR A 146 -4.34 9.49 -2.52
CA THR A 146 -4.37 8.27 -3.34
C THR A 146 -3.01 7.61 -3.50
N SER A 147 -1.92 8.40 -3.58
CA SER A 147 -0.56 7.85 -3.67
C SER A 147 -0.15 7.19 -2.35
N HIS A 148 -0.47 7.81 -1.21
CA HIS A 148 -0.22 7.21 0.10
C HIS A 148 -1.10 5.98 0.36
N LEU A 149 -2.36 6.02 -0.09
CA LEU A 149 -3.27 4.87 -0.04
C LEU A 149 -2.74 3.70 -0.87
N ALA A 150 -2.26 3.95 -2.09
CA ALA A 150 -1.64 2.93 -2.95
C ALA A 150 -0.43 2.26 -2.26
N HIS A 151 0.42 3.06 -1.63
CA HIS A 151 1.56 2.55 -0.86
C HIS A 151 1.09 1.62 0.28
N LEU A 152 0.14 2.05 1.12
CA LEU A 152 -0.35 1.23 2.24
C LEU A 152 -1.07 -0.04 1.78
N LEU A 153 -1.80 0.00 0.66
CA LEU A 153 -2.43 -1.20 0.07
C LEU A 153 -1.36 -2.18 -0.44
N THR A 154 -0.31 -1.67 -1.09
CA THR A 154 0.81 -2.47 -1.58
C THR A 154 1.55 -3.12 -0.42
N HIS A 155 1.89 -2.33 0.60
CA HIS A 155 2.52 -2.78 1.85
C HIS A 155 1.70 -3.87 2.54
N GLY A 156 0.41 -3.62 2.74
CA GLY A 156 -0.50 -4.58 3.36
C GLY A 156 -0.61 -5.89 2.58
N LEU A 157 -0.73 -5.82 1.25
CA LEU A 157 -0.80 -7.01 0.40
C LEU A 157 0.50 -7.82 0.44
N LEU A 158 1.66 -7.15 0.46
CA LEU A 158 2.95 -7.85 0.59
C LEU A 158 3.07 -8.58 1.92
N HIS A 159 2.59 -8.00 3.03
CA HIS A 159 2.51 -8.71 4.31
C HIS A 159 1.65 -9.97 4.23
N LEU A 160 0.46 -9.91 3.58
CA LEU A 160 -0.37 -11.09 3.38
C LEU A 160 0.34 -12.18 2.56
N LEU A 161 1.30 -11.79 1.72
CA LEU A 161 2.12 -12.70 0.91
C LEU A 161 3.38 -13.19 1.62
N GLY A 162 3.58 -12.83 2.90
CA GLY A 162 4.68 -13.30 3.73
C GLY A 162 5.95 -12.48 3.62
N TYR A 163 5.89 -11.25 3.07
CA TYR A 163 6.96 -10.28 3.25
C TYR A 163 6.88 -9.71 4.66
N ASP A 164 8.03 -9.42 5.24
CA ASP A 164 8.13 -8.85 6.58
C ASP A 164 9.31 -7.86 6.63
N HIS A 165 9.35 -7.06 7.70
CA HIS A 165 10.40 -6.09 7.97
C HIS A 165 10.91 -6.19 9.41
N GLU A 166 10.88 -7.40 10.00
CA GLU A 166 11.37 -7.64 11.36
C GLU A 166 12.90 -7.54 11.47
N ASN A 167 13.62 -7.71 10.37
CA ASN A 167 15.07 -7.54 10.31
C ASN A 167 15.48 -6.75 9.06
N ASP A 168 16.68 -6.18 9.06
CA ASP A 168 17.18 -5.28 8.00
C ASP A 168 17.17 -5.92 6.60
N THR A 169 17.39 -7.21 6.48
CA THR A 169 17.43 -7.92 5.18
C THR A 169 16.04 -8.08 4.62
N ASP A 170 15.06 -8.45 5.44
CA ASP A 170 13.68 -8.63 5.01
C ASP A 170 13.03 -7.27 4.76
N ALA A 171 13.34 -6.26 5.60
CA ALA A 171 12.93 -4.88 5.39
C ALA A 171 13.41 -4.37 4.02
N ALA A 172 14.71 -4.46 3.72
CA ALA A 172 15.25 -4.01 2.43
C ALA A 172 14.62 -4.75 1.22
N ARG A 173 14.28 -6.03 1.39
CA ARG A 173 13.60 -6.81 0.34
C ARG A 173 12.18 -6.34 0.12
N MET A 174 11.44 -6.09 1.20
CA MET A 174 10.06 -5.62 1.12
C MET A 174 10.00 -4.21 0.53
N GLU A 175 10.82 -3.27 1.01
CA GLU A 175 10.93 -1.91 0.51
C GLU A 175 11.30 -1.86 -0.98
N ALA A 176 12.27 -2.68 -1.40
CA ALA A 176 12.65 -2.77 -2.83
C ALA A 176 11.49 -3.28 -3.69
N LYS A 177 10.68 -4.22 -3.18
CA LYS A 177 9.50 -4.74 -3.90
C LYS A 177 8.39 -3.71 -3.96
N GLU A 178 8.12 -2.98 -2.88
CA GLU A 178 7.16 -1.87 -2.84
C GLU A 178 7.53 -0.79 -3.84
N THR A 179 8.78 -0.30 -3.79
CA THR A 179 9.29 0.70 -4.72
C THR A 179 9.11 0.26 -6.16
N ALA A 180 9.50 -0.97 -6.50
CA ALA A 180 9.37 -1.48 -7.87
C ALA A 180 7.90 -1.48 -8.33
N LEU A 181 6.96 -1.96 -7.50
CA LEU A 181 5.54 -2.02 -7.84
C LEU A 181 4.91 -0.63 -8.00
N LEU A 182 5.26 0.33 -7.14
CA LEU A 182 4.73 1.68 -7.17
C LEU A 182 5.30 2.48 -8.34
N VAL A 183 6.60 2.40 -8.58
CA VAL A 183 7.26 3.10 -9.70
C VAL A 183 6.79 2.54 -11.05
N ASP A 184 6.66 1.23 -11.19
CA ASP A 184 6.12 0.60 -12.41
C ASP A 184 4.67 1.03 -12.70
N ALA A 185 3.91 1.36 -11.66
CA ALA A 185 2.57 1.93 -11.77
C ALA A 185 2.54 3.46 -11.97
N GLY A 186 3.70 4.13 -12.06
CA GLY A 186 3.82 5.57 -12.30
C GLY A 186 3.70 6.43 -11.04
N LEU A 187 3.83 5.85 -9.86
CA LEU A 187 3.91 6.59 -8.59
C LEU A 187 5.37 6.85 -8.20
N ASP A 188 5.57 7.85 -7.33
CA ASP A 188 6.89 8.16 -6.80
C ASP A 188 7.39 7.05 -5.87
N ASP A 189 8.73 6.92 -5.75
CA ASP A 189 9.35 6.05 -4.75
C ASP A 189 8.93 6.49 -3.34
N PRO A 190 8.28 5.62 -2.55
CA PRO A 190 7.82 5.97 -1.21
C PRO A 190 8.97 6.27 -0.25
N TYR A 191 10.16 5.76 -0.53
CA TYR A 191 11.38 5.89 0.28
C TYR A 191 12.39 6.89 -0.31
N GLY A 192 12.10 7.51 -1.47
CA GLY A 192 13.02 8.37 -2.23
C GLY A 192 13.56 9.59 -1.46
N ASP A 193 12.83 10.09 -0.47
CA ASP A 193 13.26 11.18 0.40
C ASP A 193 14.08 10.71 1.62
N THR A 194 14.15 9.41 1.85
CA THR A 194 14.98 8.82 2.91
C THR A 194 16.39 8.64 2.35
N GLN A 195 17.29 9.63 2.58
CA GLN A 195 18.71 9.46 2.26
C GLN A 195 19.20 8.18 2.95
N PRO A 196 19.79 7.22 2.22
CA PRO A 196 20.43 6.10 2.88
C PRO A 196 21.47 6.66 3.85
N MET A 197 21.33 6.33 5.12
CA MET A 197 22.34 6.65 6.12
C MET A 197 23.69 6.16 5.56
N PRO A 198 24.74 7.02 5.47
CA PRO A 198 26.03 6.55 5.02
C PRO A 198 26.43 5.41 5.95
N ILE A 199 26.69 4.24 5.36
CA ILE A 199 27.25 3.10 6.07
C ILE A 199 28.59 3.59 6.61
N THR A 200 28.64 4.02 7.86
CA THR A 200 29.88 4.26 8.56
C THR A 200 30.46 2.89 8.83
N ASP A 201 31.40 2.47 7.98
CA ASP A 201 32.24 1.30 8.21
C ASP A 201 33.00 1.50 9.54
N PRO A 202 32.67 0.74 10.61
CA PRO A 202 33.34 0.91 11.89
C PRO A 202 34.79 0.41 11.87
N ASP A 203 35.28 -0.13 10.74
CA ASP A 203 36.59 -0.74 10.60
C ASP A 203 37.54 0.01 9.65
N ALA A 204 37.21 1.23 9.24
CA ALA A 204 38.12 2.10 8.52
C ALA A 204 39.24 2.60 9.50
N ARG A 205 40.14 1.71 9.88
CA ARG A 205 41.39 2.09 10.50
C ARG A 205 42.27 2.75 9.46
N GLY A 206 42.43 4.06 9.60
CA GLY A 206 43.37 4.83 8.82
C GLY A 206 44.79 4.24 8.91
N PRO A 207 45.63 4.46 7.87
CA PRO A 207 46.99 3.92 7.84
C PRO A 207 47.80 4.51 9.00
N ALA A 208 48.49 3.60 9.74
CA ALA A 208 49.47 3.99 10.77
C ALA A 208 50.59 4.78 10.09
N HIS A 209 50.82 6.00 10.53
CA HIS A 209 52.02 6.74 10.21
C HIS A 209 53.17 6.21 11.09
N GLU A 210 54.19 5.64 10.46
CA GLU A 210 55.55 5.56 10.98
C GLU A 210 56.27 6.91 10.81
#